data_0177dbe1050148a7a95ce0396ba4bac9
#
_entry.id   0177dbe1050148a7a95ce0396ba4bac9
#
_cell.length_a   1.000
_cell.length_b   1.000
_cell.length_c   1.000
_cell.angle_alpha   90.00
_cell.angle_beta   90.00
_cell.angle_gamma   90.00
#
_symmetry.space_group_name_H-M   'P 1'
#
loop_
_entity.id
_entity.type
_entity.pdbx_description
1 polymer ?
#
loop_
_entity_poly.entity_id
_entity_poly.type
_entity_poly.pdbx_seq_one_letter_code
_entity_poly.pdbx_strand_id
1 'polypeptide(L)'
;MNDEPKTPPGEALALARFALIAKIQDLLRQGFPLSLALEQVSICPVTLPDGSQRLFAHRTLEDWWYDYQHSGFAGLVPQTRADKGQARRLTPEQQKWILEQAQAHLGVPLKVLYRRWKEQDPRLPSLNTVYRFLREHELSTKTRRQLLKQPLGGATKCFEAPFVNDLWMVDFSPGPFLHPPGQAKALATQLCVIIDDHSRLIPYAGYFLQADTQAFHQTLKEAIRRRGLPAKLYTDQGGPFVNDHTCIVCARLGIRLLHAKPYHAWSKGKVERVCFTIQEDFEADLRLPDQSAATLEELNAKFSFWLQSVYHARIHSSTGMTPAERYQRGAHLVTRPWILIWTWTSSSTTKSPGPSAATAPCASPITSTKSI
;
A
#
# COMPACT_ATOMS: atom_id res chain seq x y z
N MET A 1 0.97 -27.10 -22.33
CA MET A 1 1.58 -25.77 -22.31
C MET A 1 3.07 -26.00 -22.45
N ASN A 2 3.61 -25.65 -23.61
CA ASN A 2 5.01 -25.92 -23.95
C ASN A 2 5.93 -24.98 -23.17
N ASP A 3 6.68 -25.54 -22.23
CA ASP A 3 7.86 -24.87 -21.66
C ASP A 3 8.98 -24.93 -22.73
N GLU A 4 9.03 -23.90 -23.57
CA GLU A 4 10.23 -23.65 -24.36
C GLU A 4 11.36 -23.27 -23.41
N PRO A 5 12.56 -23.89 -23.52
CA PRO A 5 13.70 -23.54 -22.69
C PRO A 5 14.08 -22.07 -22.93
N LYS A 6 13.94 -21.22 -21.91
CA LYS A 6 14.34 -19.81 -21.99
C LYS A 6 15.84 -19.74 -22.24
N THR A 7 16.22 -19.32 -23.44
CA THR A 7 17.61 -19.07 -23.83
C THR A 7 18.28 -18.11 -22.81
N PRO A 8 19.48 -18.40 -22.30
CA PRO A 8 20.18 -17.51 -21.37
C PRO A 8 20.30 -16.09 -21.96
N PRO A 9 20.12 -15.03 -21.15
CA PRO A 9 20.11 -13.64 -21.66
C PRO A 9 21.35 -13.25 -22.49
N GLY A 10 22.49 -13.84 -22.22
CA GLY A 10 23.73 -13.63 -22.97
C GLY A 10 23.70 -14.25 -24.35
N GLU A 11 23.12 -15.43 -24.49
CA GLU A 11 23.03 -16.19 -25.75
C GLU A 11 22.03 -15.54 -26.71
N ALA A 12 20.88 -15.07 -26.21
CA ALA A 12 19.91 -14.33 -27.00
C ALA A 12 20.50 -13.03 -27.59
N LEU A 13 21.36 -12.33 -26.83
CA LEU A 13 22.05 -11.15 -27.33
C LEU A 13 23.15 -11.52 -28.35
N ALA A 14 23.84 -12.64 -28.18
CA ALA A 14 24.82 -13.16 -29.13
C ALA A 14 24.17 -13.52 -30.48
N LEU A 15 22.95 -14.08 -30.46
CA LEU A 15 22.17 -14.35 -31.68
C LEU A 15 21.80 -13.06 -32.42
N ALA A 16 21.41 -12.00 -31.72
CA ALA A 16 21.14 -10.71 -32.33
C ALA A 16 22.40 -10.07 -32.95
N ARG A 17 23.56 -10.21 -32.31
CA ARG A 17 24.86 -9.79 -32.88
C ARG A 17 25.25 -10.64 -34.09
N PHE A 18 25.04 -11.95 -34.02
CA PHE A 18 25.32 -12.88 -35.12
C PHE A 18 24.51 -12.54 -36.38
N ALA A 19 23.25 -12.13 -36.24
CA ALA A 19 22.42 -11.71 -37.37
C ALA A 19 23.06 -10.53 -38.14
N LEU A 20 23.78 -9.60 -37.47
CA LEU A 20 24.52 -8.52 -38.11
C LEU A 20 25.80 -9.04 -38.78
N ILE A 21 26.51 -9.96 -38.11
CA ILE A 21 27.72 -10.57 -38.66
C ILE A 21 27.40 -11.38 -39.94
N ALA A 22 26.26 -12.09 -39.96
CA ALA A 22 25.80 -12.82 -41.13
C ALA A 22 25.55 -11.87 -42.34
N LYS A 23 24.96 -10.71 -42.11
CA LYS A 23 24.79 -9.66 -43.15
C LYS A 23 26.13 -9.16 -43.67
N ILE A 24 27.12 -8.92 -42.80
CA ILE A 24 28.48 -8.51 -43.20
C ILE A 24 29.11 -9.61 -44.05
N GLN A 25 28.98 -10.89 -43.67
CA GLN A 25 29.52 -12.03 -44.44
C GLN A 25 28.89 -12.10 -45.84
N ASP A 26 27.60 -11.87 -45.97
CA ASP A 26 26.90 -11.92 -47.27
C ASP A 26 27.38 -10.78 -48.19
N LEU A 27 27.57 -9.58 -47.67
CA LEU A 27 28.14 -8.47 -48.44
C LEU A 27 29.59 -8.72 -48.89
N LEU A 28 30.41 -9.31 -48.04
CA LEU A 28 31.76 -9.74 -48.40
C LEU A 28 31.79 -10.81 -49.50
N ARG A 29 30.86 -11.79 -49.46
CA ARG A 29 30.70 -12.80 -50.54
C ARG A 29 30.24 -12.19 -51.85
N GLN A 30 29.51 -11.06 -51.82
CA GLN A 30 29.14 -10.27 -53.01
C GLN A 30 30.28 -9.41 -53.55
N GLY A 31 31.47 -9.41 -52.91
CA GLY A 31 32.64 -8.69 -53.33
C GLY A 31 32.79 -7.28 -52.77
N PHE A 32 31.98 -6.87 -51.80
CA PHE A 32 32.12 -5.59 -51.14
C PHE A 32 33.33 -5.61 -50.19
N PRO A 33 34.13 -4.54 -50.11
CA PRO A 33 35.19 -4.42 -49.09
C PRO A 33 34.60 -4.30 -47.70
N LEU A 34 35.32 -4.78 -46.68
CA LEU A 34 34.85 -4.83 -45.27
C LEU A 34 34.38 -3.45 -44.78
N SER A 35 35.04 -2.37 -45.11
CA SER A 35 34.66 -1.01 -44.71
C SER A 35 33.25 -0.63 -45.18
N LEU A 36 32.94 -0.90 -46.46
CA LEU A 36 31.61 -0.63 -47.01
C LEU A 36 30.52 -1.58 -46.45
N ALA A 37 30.85 -2.86 -46.22
CA ALA A 37 29.95 -3.79 -45.60
C ALA A 37 29.57 -3.35 -44.17
N LEU A 38 30.52 -2.91 -43.36
CA LEU A 38 30.32 -2.38 -42.04
C LEU A 38 29.46 -1.10 -42.04
N GLU A 39 29.73 -0.19 -42.99
CA GLU A 39 28.95 1.04 -43.15
C GLU A 39 27.48 0.74 -43.47
N GLN A 40 27.23 -0.13 -44.46
CA GLN A 40 25.88 -0.55 -44.83
C GLN A 40 25.13 -1.22 -43.69
N VAL A 41 25.78 -2.05 -42.89
CA VAL A 41 25.14 -2.74 -41.75
C VAL A 41 24.92 -1.79 -40.57
N SER A 42 25.74 -0.75 -40.40
CA SER A 42 25.59 0.21 -39.29
C SER A 42 24.29 1.02 -39.34
N ILE A 43 23.70 1.20 -40.52
CA ILE A 43 22.42 1.87 -40.71
C ILE A 43 21.21 0.92 -40.61
N CYS A 44 21.42 -0.40 -40.43
CA CYS A 44 20.35 -1.38 -40.29
C CYS A 44 19.95 -1.53 -38.82
N PRO A 45 18.69 -1.24 -38.45
CA PRO A 45 18.22 -1.46 -37.10
C PRO A 45 18.12 -2.96 -36.79
N VAL A 46 18.52 -3.34 -35.59
CA VAL A 46 18.38 -4.70 -35.05
C VAL A 46 17.48 -4.70 -33.85
N THR A 47 16.55 -5.65 -33.81
CA THR A 47 15.70 -5.90 -32.65
C THR A 47 16.48 -6.74 -31.63
N LEU A 48 16.67 -6.19 -30.44
CA LEU A 48 17.31 -6.84 -29.32
C LEU A 48 16.30 -7.76 -28.57
N PRO A 49 16.78 -8.68 -27.74
CA PRO A 49 15.91 -9.60 -26.97
C PRO A 49 14.91 -8.92 -26.03
N ASP A 50 15.17 -7.65 -25.69
CA ASP A 50 14.27 -6.80 -24.89
C ASP A 50 13.18 -6.10 -25.73
N GLY A 51 13.11 -6.39 -27.03
CA GLY A 51 12.20 -5.76 -27.99
C GLY A 51 12.63 -4.39 -28.48
N SER A 52 13.71 -3.81 -27.97
CA SER A 52 14.23 -2.52 -28.42
C SER A 52 14.94 -2.63 -29.77
N GLN A 53 14.77 -1.63 -30.63
CA GLN A 53 15.54 -1.50 -31.87
C GLN A 53 16.75 -0.60 -31.64
N ARG A 54 17.93 -1.05 -32.08
CA ARG A 54 19.17 -0.28 -31.99
C ARG A 54 19.97 -0.31 -33.27
N LEU A 55 20.65 0.80 -33.52
CA LEU A 55 21.72 0.92 -34.50
C LEU A 55 23.07 0.78 -33.77
N PHE A 56 24.03 0.13 -34.43
CA PHE A 56 25.37 -0.04 -33.88
C PHE A 56 26.39 0.72 -34.70
N ALA A 57 27.29 1.42 -34.03
CA ALA A 57 28.35 2.17 -34.70
C ALA A 57 29.30 1.21 -35.46
N HIS A 58 29.87 1.70 -36.57
CA HIS A 58 30.83 0.98 -37.40
C HIS A 58 31.92 0.29 -36.57
N ARG A 59 32.53 0.98 -35.62
CA ARG A 59 33.58 0.43 -34.74
C ARG A 59 33.10 -0.76 -33.90
N THR A 60 31.87 -0.72 -33.42
CA THR A 60 31.29 -1.84 -32.61
C THR A 60 31.07 -3.07 -33.48
N LEU A 61 30.63 -2.88 -34.74
CA LEU A 61 30.45 -3.98 -35.68
C LEU A 61 31.80 -4.57 -36.11
N GLU A 62 32.80 -3.73 -36.26
CA GLU A 62 34.18 -4.13 -36.56
C GLU A 62 34.78 -4.97 -35.42
N ASP A 63 34.64 -4.52 -34.18
CA ASP A 63 35.07 -5.27 -32.99
C ASP A 63 34.40 -6.66 -32.94
N TRP A 64 33.07 -6.74 -33.12
CA TRP A 64 32.34 -8.01 -33.15
C TRP A 64 32.72 -8.89 -34.34
N TRP A 65 33.05 -8.30 -35.50
CA TRP A 65 33.53 -9.03 -36.64
C TRP A 65 34.85 -9.75 -36.34
N TYR A 66 35.82 -9.05 -35.75
CA TYR A 66 37.08 -9.67 -35.34
C TYR A 66 36.91 -10.68 -34.20
N ASP A 67 36.07 -10.41 -33.21
CA ASP A 67 35.75 -11.35 -32.14
C ASP A 67 35.16 -12.66 -32.72
N TYR A 68 34.27 -12.54 -33.71
CA TYR A 68 33.69 -13.68 -34.40
C TYR A 68 34.77 -14.44 -35.25
N GLN A 69 35.66 -13.75 -35.94
CA GLN A 69 36.74 -14.40 -36.71
C GLN A 69 37.69 -15.18 -35.79
N HIS A 70 37.97 -14.70 -34.58
CA HIS A 70 38.89 -15.34 -33.64
C HIS A 70 38.26 -16.46 -32.84
N SER A 71 37.05 -16.29 -32.39
CA SER A 71 36.40 -17.14 -31.38
C SER A 71 35.04 -17.73 -31.82
N GLY A 72 34.66 -17.51 -33.08
CA GLY A 72 33.37 -17.94 -33.60
C GLY A 72 32.19 -17.34 -32.83
N PHE A 73 31.11 -18.05 -32.74
CA PHE A 73 29.91 -17.57 -32.03
C PHE A 73 30.16 -17.23 -30.55
N ALA A 74 31.10 -17.92 -29.90
CA ALA A 74 31.48 -17.68 -28.50
C ALA A 74 32.03 -16.26 -28.28
N GLY A 75 32.71 -15.67 -29.29
CA GLY A 75 33.21 -14.30 -29.24
C GLY A 75 32.09 -13.24 -29.18
N LEU A 76 30.89 -13.58 -29.69
CA LEU A 76 29.73 -12.68 -29.67
C LEU A 76 28.97 -12.69 -28.35
N VAL A 77 29.21 -13.67 -27.49
CA VAL A 77 28.56 -13.76 -26.17
C VAL A 77 29.12 -12.66 -25.27
N PRO A 78 28.26 -11.79 -24.68
CA PRO A 78 28.73 -10.75 -23.79
C PRO A 78 29.47 -11.35 -22.60
N GLN A 79 30.75 -11.06 -22.49
CA GLN A 79 31.50 -11.46 -21.30
C GLN A 79 31.10 -10.59 -20.12
N THR A 80 30.62 -11.21 -19.06
CA THR A 80 30.44 -10.51 -17.77
C THR A 80 31.84 -10.17 -17.24
N ARG A 81 32.06 -8.89 -16.88
CA ARG A 81 33.32 -8.51 -16.26
C ARG A 81 33.59 -9.41 -15.07
N ALA A 82 34.78 -10.00 -14.99
CA ALA A 82 35.20 -10.88 -13.88
C ALA A 82 35.16 -10.21 -12.49
N ASP A 83 35.11 -8.88 -12.46
CA ASP A 83 35.03 -8.05 -11.25
C ASP A 83 33.62 -7.60 -10.87
N LYS A 84 32.60 -8.08 -11.60
CA LYS A 84 31.21 -7.75 -11.28
C LYS A 84 30.84 -8.35 -9.92
N GLY A 85 30.46 -7.50 -8.96
CA GLY A 85 30.13 -7.91 -7.58
C GLY A 85 31.30 -7.82 -6.60
N GLN A 86 32.54 -7.55 -7.08
CA GLN A 86 33.68 -7.38 -6.16
C GLN A 86 33.77 -5.93 -5.68
N ALA A 87 33.77 -5.74 -4.39
CA ALA A 87 33.94 -4.42 -3.75
C ALA A 87 35.43 -4.03 -3.70
N ARG A 88 36.04 -3.78 -4.85
CA ARG A 88 37.50 -3.46 -4.98
C ARG A 88 38.02 -2.33 -4.09
N ARG A 89 37.14 -1.42 -3.65
CA ARG A 89 37.49 -0.28 -2.80
C ARG A 89 37.39 -0.56 -1.30
N LEU A 90 36.99 -1.78 -0.91
CA LEU A 90 36.92 -2.23 0.48
C LEU A 90 37.95 -3.36 0.68
N THR A 91 38.79 -3.22 1.68
CA THR A 91 39.69 -4.31 2.10
C THR A 91 38.89 -5.47 2.68
N PRO A 92 39.38 -6.70 2.67
CA PRO A 92 38.68 -7.85 3.27
C PRO A 92 38.32 -7.62 4.73
N GLU A 93 39.17 -6.95 5.49
CA GLU A 93 38.96 -6.58 6.89
C GLU A 93 37.80 -5.58 7.03
N GLN A 94 37.78 -4.54 6.18
CA GLN A 94 36.69 -3.57 6.15
C GLN A 94 35.37 -4.21 5.75
N GLN A 95 35.37 -5.14 4.78
CA GLN A 95 34.18 -5.87 4.38
C GLN A 95 33.58 -6.66 5.55
N LYS A 96 34.41 -7.45 6.24
CA LYS A 96 33.99 -8.23 7.42
C LYS A 96 33.41 -7.32 8.51
N TRP A 97 34.17 -6.29 8.85
CA TRP A 97 33.76 -5.34 9.89
C TRP A 97 32.47 -4.61 9.56
N ILE A 98 32.29 -4.12 8.33
CA ILE A 98 31.06 -3.45 7.89
C ILE A 98 29.85 -4.39 7.98
N LEU A 99 30.00 -5.67 7.60
CA LEU A 99 28.93 -6.66 7.70
C LEU A 99 28.53 -6.91 9.15
N GLU A 100 29.49 -7.11 10.04
CA GLU A 100 29.27 -7.31 11.48
C GLU A 100 28.53 -6.10 12.09
N GLN A 101 29.03 -4.89 11.82
CA GLN A 101 28.42 -3.66 12.33
C GLN A 101 27.00 -3.43 11.75
N ALA A 102 26.80 -3.73 10.48
CA ALA A 102 25.50 -3.57 9.85
C ALA A 102 24.46 -4.57 10.38
N GLN A 103 24.88 -5.78 10.74
CA GLN A 103 24.03 -6.80 11.38
C GLN A 103 23.75 -6.49 12.83
N ALA A 104 24.75 -6.06 13.60
CA ALA A 104 24.60 -5.72 15.02
C ALA A 104 23.66 -4.52 15.25
N HIS A 105 23.58 -3.60 14.29
CA HIS A 105 22.84 -2.34 14.43
C HIS A 105 21.71 -2.19 13.40
N LEU A 106 20.89 -3.23 13.18
CA LEU A 106 19.81 -3.23 12.19
C LEU A 106 18.86 -2.04 12.30
N GLY A 107 18.57 -1.56 13.52
CA GLY A 107 17.67 -0.44 13.80
C GLY A 107 18.21 0.94 13.43
N VAL A 108 19.52 1.07 13.23
CA VAL A 108 20.15 2.37 12.95
C VAL A 108 20.22 2.61 11.44
N PRO A 109 19.77 3.77 10.92
CA PRO A 109 19.90 4.08 9.50
C PRO A 109 21.35 4.00 9.01
N LEU A 110 21.58 3.38 7.86
CA LEU A 110 22.93 3.19 7.29
C LEU A 110 23.71 4.51 7.13
N LYS A 111 23.03 5.61 6.83
CA LYS A 111 23.66 6.94 6.74
C LYS A 111 24.29 7.37 8.07
N VAL A 112 23.63 7.03 9.19
CA VAL A 112 24.13 7.36 10.54
C VAL A 112 25.30 6.45 10.90
N LEU A 113 25.19 5.14 10.63
CA LEU A 113 26.27 4.19 10.83
C LEU A 113 27.50 4.59 10.01
N TYR A 114 27.32 4.89 8.72
CA TYR A 114 28.41 5.28 7.85
C TYR A 114 29.16 6.53 8.34
N ARG A 115 28.44 7.54 8.85
CA ARG A 115 29.09 8.73 9.43
C ARG A 115 30.04 8.34 10.56
N ARG A 116 29.58 7.50 11.50
CA ARG A 116 30.41 7.00 12.61
C ARG A 116 31.56 6.11 12.13
N TRP A 117 31.30 5.26 11.15
CA TRP A 117 32.34 4.41 10.56
C TRP A 117 33.44 5.25 9.85
N LYS A 118 33.04 6.33 9.20
CA LYS A 118 33.96 7.25 8.53
C LYS A 118 34.83 8.05 9.52
N GLU A 119 34.32 8.30 10.72
CA GLU A 119 35.07 8.88 11.83
C GLU A 119 36.11 7.90 12.37
N GLN A 120 35.77 6.60 12.43
CA GLN A 120 36.68 5.53 12.90
C GLN A 120 37.72 5.12 11.85
N ASP A 121 37.30 5.03 10.61
CA ASP A 121 38.18 4.73 9.47
C ASP A 121 37.99 5.76 8.34
N PRO A 122 38.79 6.82 8.29
CA PRO A 122 38.76 7.82 7.23
C PRO A 122 39.02 7.28 5.81
N ARG A 123 39.58 6.06 5.68
CA ARG A 123 39.87 5.44 4.37
C ARG A 123 38.66 4.72 3.77
N LEU A 124 37.56 4.58 4.50
CA LEU A 124 36.34 4.00 3.96
C LEU A 124 35.93 4.69 2.65
N PRO A 125 35.51 3.93 1.63
CA PRO A 125 35.05 4.51 0.38
C PRO A 125 33.73 5.26 0.55
N SER A 126 33.21 5.84 -0.53
CA SER A 126 31.96 6.60 -0.50
C SER A 126 30.78 5.79 0.02
N LEU A 127 29.80 6.46 0.61
CA LEU A 127 28.56 5.87 1.10
C LEU A 127 27.87 5.00 0.04
N ASN A 128 27.86 5.43 -1.22
CA ASN A 128 27.28 4.67 -2.33
C ASN A 128 27.98 3.33 -2.58
N THR A 129 29.30 3.28 -2.40
CA THR A 129 30.07 2.03 -2.51
C THR A 129 29.69 1.07 -1.37
N VAL A 130 29.57 1.58 -0.15
CA VAL A 130 29.13 0.78 1.01
C VAL A 130 27.69 0.31 0.86
N TYR A 131 26.76 1.15 0.36
CA TYR A 131 25.39 0.73 0.07
C TYR A 131 25.32 -0.39 -0.96
N ARG A 132 26.12 -0.30 -2.04
CA ARG A 132 26.16 -1.33 -3.08
C ARG A 132 26.68 -2.65 -2.48
N PHE A 133 27.77 -2.61 -1.73
CA PHE A 133 28.33 -3.77 -1.04
C PHE A 133 27.32 -4.43 -0.10
N LEU A 134 26.68 -3.65 0.78
CA LEU A 134 25.65 -4.18 1.70
C LEU A 134 24.41 -4.74 0.96
N ARG A 135 24.07 -4.19 -0.20
CA ARG A 135 22.97 -4.72 -1.02
C ARG A 135 23.32 -6.08 -1.63
N GLU A 136 24.54 -6.29 -2.06
CA GLU A 136 25.05 -7.57 -2.58
C GLU A 136 25.05 -8.66 -1.48
N HIS A 137 25.20 -8.25 -0.22
CA HIS A 137 25.11 -9.15 0.95
C HIS A 137 23.74 -9.15 1.64
N GLU A 138 22.68 -8.80 0.94
CA GLU A 138 21.30 -8.81 1.45
C GLU A 138 21.05 -7.93 2.70
N LEU A 139 21.93 -6.97 2.98
CA LEU A 139 21.82 -6.00 4.06
C LEU A 139 21.43 -4.59 3.59
N SER A 140 20.63 -4.52 2.50
CA SER A 140 20.06 -3.25 2.04
C SER A 140 19.21 -2.59 3.12
N THR A 141 18.95 -1.29 3.01
CA THR A 141 18.07 -0.57 3.94
C THR A 141 16.67 -1.22 4.03
N LYS A 142 16.16 -1.74 2.91
CA LYS A 142 14.87 -2.44 2.85
C LYS A 142 14.94 -3.77 3.60
N THR A 143 15.96 -4.58 3.34
CA THR A 143 16.16 -5.88 3.98
C THR A 143 16.38 -5.75 5.48
N ARG A 144 17.21 -4.78 5.92
CA ARG A 144 17.43 -4.49 7.34
C ARG A 144 16.15 -4.09 8.06
N ARG A 145 15.28 -3.28 7.41
CA ARG A 145 13.95 -2.96 7.96
C ARG A 145 13.03 -4.18 8.04
N GLN A 146 13.14 -5.11 7.10
CA GLN A 146 12.38 -6.37 7.14
C GLN A 146 12.88 -7.29 8.25
N LEU A 147 14.20 -7.41 8.45
CA LEU A 147 14.79 -8.17 9.54
C LEU A 147 14.40 -7.63 10.93
N LEU A 148 14.31 -6.30 11.07
CA LEU A 148 13.79 -5.67 12.30
C LEU A 148 12.29 -5.92 12.52
N LYS A 149 11.52 -6.10 11.45
CA LYS A 149 10.09 -6.43 11.54
C LYS A 149 9.84 -7.91 11.80
N GLN A 150 10.84 -8.77 11.65
CA GLN A 150 10.77 -10.13 12.16
C GLN A 150 10.79 -10.06 13.69
N PRO A 151 9.73 -10.46 14.38
CA PRO A 151 9.69 -10.34 15.83
C PRO A 151 10.76 -11.24 16.43
N LEU A 152 11.65 -10.66 17.22
CA LEU A 152 12.38 -11.38 18.26
C LEU A 152 11.32 -11.98 19.21
N GLY A 153 10.87 -13.19 18.92
CA GLY A 153 10.09 -14.02 19.84
C GLY A 153 8.70 -13.52 20.23
N GLY A 154 7.92 -13.05 19.30
CA GLY A 154 6.51 -12.74 19.50
C GLY A 154 5.86 -12.49 18.14
N ALA A 155 5.34 -13.54 17.51
CA ALA A 155 4.44 -13.33 16.38
C ALA A 155 3.36 -12.37 16.86
N THR A 156 3.32 -11.15 16.34
CA THR A 156 2.10 -10.34 16.37
C THR A 156 1.08 -11.19 15.65
N LYS A 157 0.31 -11.98 16.43
CA LYS A 157 -0.77 -12.79 15.89
C LYS A 157 -1.60 -11.82 15.08
N CYS A 158 -1.66 -12.02 13.77
CA CYS A 158 -2.61 -11.33 12.93
C CYS A 158 -3.98 -11.60 13.55
N PHE A 159 -4.47 -10.67 14.38
CA PHE A 159 -5.78 -10.80 14.95
C PHE A 159 -6.79 -10.79 13.79
N GLU A 160 -7.63 -11.77 13.74
CA GLU A 160 -8.78 -11.81 12.86
C GLU A 160 -9.99 -12.23 13.69
N ALA A 161 -11.09 -11.48 13.57
CA ALA A 161 -12.33 -11.82 14.20
C ALA A 161 -12.82 -13.21 13.70
N PRO A 162 -13.32 -14.09 14.58
CA PRO A 162 -13.68 -15.45 14.20
C PRO A 162 -14.87 -15.52 13.23
N PHE A 163 -15.78 -14.54 13.30
CA PHE A 163 -17.00 -14.53 12.51
C PHE A 163 -17.25 -13.17 11.85
N VAL A 164 -18.06 -13.16 10.80
CA VAL A 164 -18.58 -11.94 10.17
C VAL A 164 -19.44 -11.17 11.19
N ASN A 165 -19.41 -9.85 11.14
CA ASN A 165 -20.09 -8.94 12.07
C ASN A 165 -19.64 -9.08 13.55
N ASP A 166 -18.61 -9.84 13.86
CA ASP A 166 -18.05 -9.88 15.21
C ASP A 166 -17.28 -8.59 15.54
N LEU A 167 -16.57 -8.06 14.57
CA LEU A 167 -15.82 -6.82 14.72
C LEU A 167 -15.86 -6.00 13.45
N TRP A 168 -16.39 -4.78 13.54
CA TRP A 168 -16.23 -3.77 12.51
C TRP A 168 -15.18 -2.75 12.94
N MET A 169 -14.38 -2.30 11.98
CA MET A 169 -13.45 -1.20 12.16
C MET A 169 -13.89 -0.01 11.33
N VAL A 170 -13.77 1.20 11.87
CA VAL A 170 -14.14 2.43 11.17
C VAL A 170 -12.98 3.42 11.21
N ASP A 171 -12.86 4.17 10.13
CA ASP A 171 -11.89 5.26 10.01
C ASP A 171 -12.37 6.35 9.06
N PHE A 172 -11.81 7.56 9.23
CA PHE A 172 -11.87 8.63 8.27
C PHE A 172 -10.56 8.76 7.50
N SER A 173 -10.67 9.06 6.21
CA SER A 173 -9.52 9.33 5.34
C SER A 173 -9.83 10.54 4.45
N PRO A 174 -8.85 11.39 4.14
CA PRO A 174 -9.03 12.43 3.12
C PRO A 174 -9.47 11.80 1.79
N GLY A 175 -10.45 12.41 1.13
CA GLY A 175 -10.93 12.01 -0.19
C GLY A 175 -10.52 13.01 -1.29
N PRO A 176 -10.98 12.80 -2.52
CA PRO A 176 -10.68 13.68 -3.65
C PRO A 176 -11.33 15.05 -3.49
N PHE A 177 -10.76 16.03 -4.18
CA PHE A 177 -11.35 17.34 -4.30
C PHE A 177 -12.43 17.33 -5.41
N LEU A 178 -13.59 17.92 -5.11
CA LEU A 178 -14.66 18.15 -6.09
C LEU A 178 -14.54 19.54 -6.68
N HIS A 179 -14.89 19.66 -7.95
CA HIS A 179 -14.93 20.92 -8.70
C HIS A 179 -16.33 21.14 -9.24
N PRO A 180 -17.30 21.60 -8.40
CA PRO A 180 -18.67 21.81 -8.87
C PRO A 180 -18.71 22.91 -9.93
N PRO A 181 -19.57 22.78 -10.96
CA PRO A 181 -19.75 23.80 -11.99
C PRO A 181 -20.13 25.14 -11.36
N GLY A 182 -19.48 26.23 -11.80
CA GLY A 182 -19.76 27.59 -11.32
C GLY A 182 -19.13 27.95 -9.96
N GLN A 183 -18.38 27.06 -9.34
CA GLN A 183 -17.65 27.37 -8.12
C GLN A 183 -16.15 27.51 -8.40
N ALA A 184 -15.55 28.62 -7.96
CA ALA A 184 -14.11 28.86 -8.13
C ALA A 184 -13.24 28.03 -7.17
N LYS A 185 -13.82 27.59 -6.03
CA LYS A 185 -13.09 26.86 -4.99
C LYS A 185 -13.43 25.36 -5.01
N ALA A 186 -12.39 24.53 -5.04
CA ALA A 186 -12.53 23.10 -4.88
C ALA A 186 -13.06 22.75 -3.47
N LEU A 187 -13.94 21.75 -3.39
CA LEU A 187 -14.48 21.23 -2.15
C LEU A 187 -13.68 19.98 -1.73
N ALA A 188 -13.06 20.05 -0.57
CA ALA A 188 -12.41 18.89 0.04
C ALA A 188 -13.48 17.87 0.50
N THR A 189 -13.23 16.59 0.27
CA THR A 189 -14.10 15.52 0.77
C THR A 189 -13.38 14.65 1.79
N GLN A 190 -14.16 13.91 2.59
CA GLN A 190 -13.70 12.99 3.60
C GLN A 190 -14.39 11.64 3.39
N LEU A 191 -13.61 10.59 3.27
CA LEU A 191 -14.12 9.23 3.21
C LEU A 191 -14.36 8.71 4.64
N CYS A 192 -15.56 8.25 4.94
CA CYS A 192 -15.83 7.44 6.12
C CYS A 192 -16.02 5.99 5.68
N VAL A 193 -15.22 5.06 6.19
CA VAL A 193 -15.25 3.65 5.79
C VAL A 193 -15.40 2.74 7.00
N ILE A 194 -16.30 1.76 6.88
CA ILE A 194 -16.44 0.66 7.84
C ILE A 194 -16.05 -0.64 7.13
N ILE A 195 -15.18 -1.42 7.74
CA ILE A 195 -14.78 -2.75 7.26
C ILE A 195 -15.12 -3.83 8.28
N ASP A 196 -15.64 -4.95 7.81
CA ASP A 196 -15.76 -6.18 8.60
C ASP A 196 -14.43 -6.88 8.71
N ASP A 197 -13.95 -7.08 9.93
CA ASP A 197 -12.62 -7.62 10.20
C ASP A 197 -12.41 -9.05 9.70
N HIS A 198 -13.47 -9.88 9.73
CA HIS A 198 -13.40 -11.26 9.25
C HIS A 198 -13.38 -11.34 7.72
N SER A 199 -14.39 -10.81 7.07
CA SER A 199 -14.60 -11.00 5.63
C SER A 199 -13.82 -10.00 4.75
N ARG A 200 -13.35 -8.89 5.31
CA ARG A 200 -12.83 -7.72 4.58
C ARG A 200 -13.90 -7.00 3.75
N LEU A 201 -15.16 -7.40 3.88
CA LEU A 201 -16.26 -6.70 3.24
C LEU A 201 -16.40 -5.30 3.85
N ILE A 202 -16.74 -4.33 3.04
CA ILE A 202 -17.09 -2.97 3.48
C ILE A 202 -18.62 -2.92 3.58
N PRO A 203 -19.22 -2.99 4.81
CA PRO A 203 -20.67 -2.92 5.00
C PRO A 203 -21.24 -1.64 4.39
N TYR A 204 -20.56 -0.52 4.60
CA TYR A 204 -20.80 0.75 3.94
C TYR A 204 -19.58 1.65 4.05
N ALA A 205 -19.41 2.49 3.05
CA ALA A 205 -18.53 3.63 3.06
C ALA A 205 -19.11 4.74 2.19
N GLY A 206 -18.77 5.99 2.49
CA GLY A 206 -19.24 7.14 1.72
C GLY A 206 -18.35 8.36 1.91
N TYR A 207 -18.39 9.23 0.92
CA TYR A 207 -17.73 10.53 0.97
C TYR A 207 -18.65 11.59 1.54
N PHE A 208 -18.10 12.49 2.34
CA PHE A 208 -18.77 13.58 3.03
C PHE A 208 -17.93 14.86 2.88
N LEU A 209 -18.52 16.01 3.14
CA LEU A 209 -17.77 17.26 3.13
C LEU A 209 -16.98 17.50 4.43
N GLN A 210 -17.36 16.82 5.51
CA GLN A 210 -16.72 16.95 6.83
C GLN A 210 -16.57 15.58 7.49
N ALA A 211 -15.49 15.42 8.26
CA ALA A 211 -15.26 14.25 9.11
C ALA A 211 -15.86 14.52 10.50
N ASP A 212 -17.17 14.42 10.62
CA ASP A 212 -17.91 14.72 11.85
C ASP A 212 -18.74 13.53 12.35
N THR A 213 -19.36 13.70 13.50
CA THR A 213 -20.24 12.69 14.12
C THR A 213 -21.43 12.32 13.24
N GLN A 214 -21.96 13.30 12.46
CA GLN A 214 -23.11 13.08 11.60
C GLN A 214 -22.73 12.16 10.43
N ALA A 215 -21.61 12.42 9.77
CA ALA A 215 -21.07 11.57 8.72
C ALA A 215 -20.82 10.13 9.20
N PHE A 216 -20.23 9.98 10.40
CA PHE A 216 -20.03 8.68 11.02
C PHE A 216 -21.35 7.97 11.30
N HIS A 217 -22.33 8.63 11.93
CA HIS A 217 -23.63 8.03 12.25
C HIS A 217 -24.41 7.65 11.00
N GLN A 218 -24.34 8.45 9.93
CA GLN A 218 -24.94 8.10 8.65
C GLN A 218 -24.30 6.87 8.05
N THR A 219 -22.96 6.78 8.09
CA THR A 219 -22.20 5.62 7.62
C THR A 219 -22.57 4.37 8.42
N LEU A 220 -22.61 4.46 9.75
CA LEU A 220 -22.98 3.35 10.64
C LEU A 220 -24.42 2.88 10.40
N LYS A 221 -25.38 3.81 10.25
CA LYS A 221 -26.78 3.50 9.96
C LYS A 221 -26.92 2.74 8.65
N GLU A 222 -26.29 3.19 7.58
CA GLU A 222 -26.34 2.52 6.28
C GLU A 222 -25.63 1.16 6.31
N ALA A 223 -24.52 1.03 7.03
CA ALA A 223 -23.84 -0.24 7.23
C ALA A 223 -24.75 -1.26 7.94
N ILE A 224 -25.40 -0.85 9.05
CA ILE A 224 -26.32 -1.70 9.82
C ILE A 224 -27.52 -2.09 8.98
N ARG A 225 -28.10 -1.16 8.21
CA ARG A 225 -29.25 -1.43 7.34
C ARG A 225 -28.94 -2.49 6.29
N ARG A 226 -27.72 -2.50 5.77
CA ARG A 226 -27.29 -3.42 4.69
C ARG A 226 -26.83 -4.77 5.22
N ARG A 227 -26.20 -4.83 6.41
CA ARG A 227 -25.46 -6.00 6.88
C ARG A 227 -25.81 -6.47 8.29
N GLY A 228 -26.76 -5.81 8.95
CA GLY A 228 -27.13 -6.11 10.33
C GLY A 228 -26.19 -5.47 11.35
N LEU A 229 -26.35 -5.84 12.61
CA LEU A 229 -25.63 -5.26 13.75
C LEU A 229 -24.30 -5.97 13.99
N PRO A 230 -23.17 -5.24 14.11
CA PRO A 230 -21.93 -5.84 14.59
C PRO A 230 -22.00 -6.12 16.10
N ALA A 231 -21.19 -7.07 16.57
CA ALA A 231 -21.02 -7.29 18.00
C ALA A 231 -20.12 -6.21 18.62
N LYS A 232 -19.09 -5.81 17.89
CA LYS A 232 -18.08 -4.82 18.33
C LYS A 232 -17.81 -3.80 17.22
N LEU A 233 -17.58 -2.57 17.62
CA LEU A 233 -17.14 -1.48 16.73
C LEU A 233 -15.83 -0.93 17.26
N TYR A 234 -14.79 -0.94 16.45
CA TYR A 234 -13.45 -0.47 16.79
C TYR A 234 -13.14 0.84 16.07
N THR A 235 -12.81 1.87 16.84
CA THR A 235 -12.54 3.23 16.37
C THR A 235 -11.21 3.74 16.92
N ASP A 236 -10.72 4.87 16.40
CA ASP A 236 -9.72 5.64 17.11
C ASP A 236 -10.35 6.50 18.23
N GLN A 237 -9.56 7.39 18.81
CA GLN A 237 -9.99 8.36 19.81
C GLN A 237 -10.34 9.72 19.18
N GLY A 238 -10.66 9.77 17.89
CA GLY A 238 -11.07 10.99 17.21
C GLY A 238 -12.41 11.54 17.71
N GLY A 239 -12.59 12.85 17.68
CA GLY A 239 -13.81 13.53 18.15
C GLY A 239 -15.12 12.94 17.63
N PRO A 240 -15.24 12.56 16.34
CA PRO A 240 -16.45 11.93 15.81
C PRO A 240 -16.87 10.64 16.52
N PHE A 241 -15.92 9.92 17.11
CA PHE A 241 -16.15 8.60 17.72
C PHE A 241 -16.25 8.64 19.25
N VAL A 242 -15.61 9.64 19.88
CA VAL A 242 -15.53 9.77 21.34
C VAL A 242 -16.48 10.89 21.81
N ASN A 243 -17.77 10.61 21.77
CA ASN A 243 -18.78 11.51 22.28
C ASN A 243 -19.94 10.69 22.91
N ASP A 244 -20.65 11.33 23.86
CA ASP A 244 -21.73 10.65 24.61
C ASP A 244 -22.83 10.13 23.69
N HIS A 245 -23.15 10.84 22.61
CA HIS A 245 -24.19 10.41 21.68
C HIS A 245 -23.82 9.10 20.98
N THR A 246 -22.58 8.98 20.52
CA THR A 246 -22.07 7.73 19.92
C THR A 246 -22.09 6.58 20.93
N CYS A 247 -21.68 6.83 22.17
CA CYS A 247 -21.71 5.82 23.25
C CYS A 247 -23.14 5.36 23.51
N ILE A 248 -24.10 6.27 23.64
CA ILE A 248 -25.51 5.97 23.86
C ILE A 248 -26.10 5.17 22.69
N VAL A 249 -25.82 5.59 21.45
CA VAL A 249 -26.29 4.88 20.25
C VAL A 249 -25.76 3.43 20.22
N CYS A 250 -24.46 3.25 20.40
CA CYS A 250 -23.86 1.90 20.43
C CYS A 250 -24.43 1.05 21.56
N ALA A 251 -24.58 1.60 22.77
CA ALA A 251 -25.15 0.90 23.91
C ALA A 251 -26.59 0.45 23.64
N ARG A 252 -27.46 1.32 23.09
CA ARG A 252 -28.85 1.01 22.73
C ARG A 252 -28.96 -0.09 21.67
N LEU A 253 -28.00 -0.11 20.72
CA LEU A 253 -27.93 -1.12 19.67
C LEU A 253 -27.26 -2.43 20.14
N GLY A 254 -26.78 -2.49 21.38
CA GLY A 254 -26.02 -3.62 21.89
C GLY A 254 -24.70 -3.84 21.15
N ILE A 255 -24.08 -2.77 20.68
CA ILE A 255 -22.77 -2.77 20.03
C ILE A 255 -21.72 -2.38 21.08
N ARG A 256 -20.73 -3.23 21.28
CA ARG A 256 -19.60 -2.90 22.16
C ARG A 256 -18.63 -1.97 21.45
N LEU A 257 -18.60 -0.71 21.86
CA LEU A 257 -17.66 0.28 21.34
C LEU A 257 -16.28 0.07 21.97
N LEU A 258 -15.25 -0.01 21.11
CA LEU A 258 -13.86 -0.22 21.50
C LEU A 258 -13.02 0.90 20.87
N HIS A 259 -12.15 1.52 21.66
CA HIS A 259 -11.24 2.54 21.17
C HIS A 259 -9.79 2.00 21.10
N ALA A 260 -9.06 2.39 20.05
CA ALA A 260 -7.64 2.10 19.94
C ALA A 260 -6.89 2.70 21.13
N LYS A 261 -5.98 1.92 21.72
CA LYS A 261 -5.05 2.48 22.71
C LYS A 261 -4.11 3.47 22.03
N PRO A 262 -3.75 4.58 22.68
CA PRO A 262 -2.76 5.51 22.17
C PRO A 262 -1.47 4.75 21.75
N TYR A 263 -0.88 5.14 20.63
CA TYR A 263 0.34 4.55 20.06
C TYR A 263 0.26 3.09 19.60
N HIS A 264 -0.91 2.48 19.49
CA HIS A 264 -1.11 1.13 18.96
C HIS A 264 -1.63 1.15 17.50
N ALA A 265 -0.91 1.84 16.61
CA ALA A 265 -1.29 2.03 15.20
C ALA A 265 -1.53 0.72 14.43
N TRP A 266 -0.81 -0.36 14.77
CA TRP A 266 -0.98 -1.66 14.08
C TRP A 266 -2.36 -2.30 14.23
N SER A 267 -3.13 -1.90 15.23
CA SER A 267 -4.48 -2.41 15.46
C SER A 267 -5.49 -1.93 14.40
N LYS A 268 -5.17 -0.84 13.67
CA LYS A 268 -5.97 -0.26 12.58
C LYS A 268 -5.46 -0.61 11.18
N GLY A 269 -4.36 -1.36 11.06
CA GLY A 269 -3.70 -1.63 9.79
C GLY A 269 -4.60 -2.22 8.69
N LYS A 270 -5.73 -2.84 9.06
CA LYS A 270 -6.70 -3.38 8.08
C LYS A 270 -7.53 -2.26 7.44
N VAL A 271 -8.08 -1.35 8.23
CA VAL A 271 -8.87 -0.22 7.71
C VAL A 271 -7.98 0.77 6.97
N GLU A 272 -6.77 1.03 7.47
CA GLU A 272 -5.76 1.85 6.77
C GLU A 272 -5.42 1.26 5.40
N ARG A 273 -5.24 -0.06 5.31
CA ARG A 273 -4.99 -0.75 4.04
C ARG A 273 -6.14 -0.64 3.06
N VAL A 274 -7.38 -0.66 3.56
CA VAL A 274 -8.58 -0.45 2.73
C VAL A 274 -8.61 0.98 2.21
N CYS A 275 -8.38 1.99 3.06
CA CYS A 275 -8.29 3.39 2.64
C CYS A 275 -7.24 3.56 1.54
N PHE A 276 -6.05 2.97 1.72
CA PHE A 276 -5.00 3.00 0.72
C PHE A 276 -5.43 2.32 -0.60
N THR A 277 -6.14 1.19 -0.54
CA THR A 277 -6.67 0.51 -1.73
C THR A 277 -7.67 1.39 -2.47
N ILE A 278 -8.57 2.08 -1.74
CA ILE A 278 -9.54 3.00 -2.32
C ILE A 278 -8.82 4.17 -3.02
N GLN A 279 -7.79 4.73 -2.39
CA GLN A 279 -7.01 5.84 -2.94
C GLN A 279 -6.22 5.45 -4.20
N GLU A 280 -5.60 4.26 -4.21
CA GLU A 280 -4.79 3.81 -5.35
C GLU A 280 -5.60 3.27 -6.52
N ASP A 281 -6.80 2.78 -6.29
CA ASP A 281 -7.63 2.15 -7.31
C ASP A 281 -8.78 3.10 -7.72
N PHE A 282 -9.76 3.35 -6.85
CA PHE A 282 -10.91 4.18 -7.16
C PHE A 282 -10.59 5.68 -7.34
N GLU A 283 -9.88 6.29 -6.37
CA GLU A 283 -9.59 7.72 -6.44
C GLU A 283 -8.54 8.05 -7.51
N ALA A 284 -7.67 7.09 -7.86
CA ALA A 284 -6.76 7.24 -8.97
C ALA A 284 -7.49 7.26 -10.32
N ASP A 285 -8.54 6.44 -10.48
CA ASP A 285 -9.37 6.41 -11.67
C ASP A 285 -10.13 7.72 -11.89
N LEU A 286 -10.59 8.38 -10.82
CA LEU A 286 -11.25 9.69 -10.88
C LEU A 286 -10.37 10.83 -11.43
N ARG A 287 -9.04 10.62 -11.54
CA ARG A 287 -8.13 11.61 -12.13
C ARG A 287 -8.17 11.60 -13.66
N LEU A 288 -8.80 10.58 -14.26
CA LEU A 288 -9.03 10.54 -15.68
C LEU A 288 -10.16 11.51 -16.04
N PRO A 289 -10.05 12.28 -17.15
CA PRO A 289 -11.00 13.35 -17.48
C PRO A 289 -12.44 12.87 -17.63
N ASP A 290 -12.65 11.65 -18.14
CA ASP A 290 -13.95 11.02 -18.36
C ASP A 290 -14.54 10.38 -17.09
N GLN A 291 -13.74 10.19 -16.03
CA GLN A 291 -14.13 9.56 -14.77
C GLN A 291 -14.30 10.56 -13.62
N SER A 292 -13.95 11.84 -13.79
CA SER A 292 -14.08 12.85 -12.75
C SER A 292 -15.51 12.96 -12.22
N ALA A 293 -15.67 13.33 -10.95
CA ALA A 293 -16.97 13.61 -10.33
C ALA A 293 -17.06 15.11 -10.00
N ALA A 294 -18.16 15.74 -10.38
CA ALA A 294 -18.39 17.17 -10.11
C ALA A 294 -19.13 17.41 -8.80
N THR A 295 -19.99 16.48 -8.38
CA THR A 295 -20.80 16.60 -7.16
C THR A 295 -20.54 15.45 -6.19
N LEU A 296 -20.94 15.66 -4.93
CA LEU A 296 -20.80 14.64 -3.89
C LEU A 296 -21.68 13.42 -4.16
N GLU A 297 -22.87 13.63 -4.72
CA GLU A 297 -23.82 12.59 -5.10
C GLU A 297 -23.23 11.72 -6.22
N GLU A 298 -22.65 12.35 -7.24
CA GLU A 298 -21.99 11.63 -8.33
C GLU A 298 -20.79 10.83 -7.84
N LEU A 299 -19.96 11.43 -6.98
CA LEU A 299 -18.83 10.75 -6.37
C LEU A 299 -19.28 9.49 -5.59
N ASN A 300 -20.31 9.61 -4.75
CA ASN A 300 -20.83 8.50 -3.97
C ASN A 300 -21.51 7.44 -4.84
N ALA A 301 -22.16 7.83 -5.93
CA ALA A 301 -22.75 6.88 -6.87
C ALA A 301 -21.66 6.03 -7.58
N LYS A 302 -20.62 6.67 -8.12
CA LYS A 302 -19.46 6.01 -8.74
C LYS A 302 -18.76 5.11 -7.73
N PHE A 303 -18.55 5.60 -6.51
CA PHE A 303 -17.91 4.83 -5.45
C PHE A 303 -18.72 3.59 -5.06
N SER A 304 -20.03 3.72 -4.91
CA SER A 304 -20.90 2.58 -4.59
C SER A 304 -20.86 1.51 -5.67
N PHE A 305 -20.83 1.91 -6.94
CA PHE A 305 -20.68 1.00 -8.07
C PHE A 305 -19.33 0.28 -8.05
N TRP A 306 -18.23 1.02 -7.92
CA TRP A 306 -16.87 0.45 -7.82
C TRP A 306 -16.76 -0.53 -6.64
N LEU A 307 -17.33 -0.16 -5.49
CA LEU A 307 -17.28 -0.99 -4.29
C LEU A 307 -17.92 -2.36 -4.50
N GLN A 308 -19.04 -2.41 -5.22
CA GLN A 308 -19.76 -3.65 -5.47
C GLN A 308 -19.16 -4.45 -6.64
N SER A 309 -18.82 -3.78 -7.75
CA SER A 309 -18.38 -4.44 -8.97
C SER A 309 -16.89 -4.81 -8.96
N VAL A 310 -16.05 -4.04 -8.25
CA VAL A 310 -14.60 -4.23 -8.23
C VAL A 310 -14.12 -4.75 -6.88
N TYR A 311 -14.30 -3.97 -5.80
CA TYR A 311 -13.70 -4.31 -4.51
C TYR A 311 -14.29 -5.59 -3.90
N HIS A 312 -15.62 -5.70 -3.84
CA HIS A 312 -16.28 -6.86 -3.24
C HIS A 312 -16.19 -8.12 -4.09
N ALA A 313 -15.95 -7.99 -5.39
CA ALA A 313 -15.85 -9.09 -6.35
C ALA A 313 -14.40 -9.59 -6.57
N ARG A 314 -13.39 -8.82 -6.15
CA ARG A 314 -11.99 -9.18 -6.32
C ARG A 314 -11.50 -10.09 -5.21
N ILE A 315 -10.72 -11.14 -5.55
CA ILE A 315 -10.09 -12.02 -4.57
C ILE A 315 -9.13 -11.21 -3.68
N HIS A 316 -9.35 -11.26 -2.38
CA HIS A 316 -8.51 -10.57 -1.40
C HIS A 316 -7.30 -11.44 -1.05
N SER A 317 -6.08 -10.89 -1.19
CA SER A 317 -4.81 -11.62 -1.07
C SER A 317 -4.61 -12.33 0.27
N SER A 318 -5.11 -11.76 1.38
CA SER A 318 -4.94 -12.37 2.71
C SER A 318 -5.96 -13.46 3.03
N THR A 319 -7.09 -13.50 2.32
CA THR A 319 -8.18 -14.45 2.60
C THR A 319 -8.34 -15.52 1.52
N GLY A 320 -7.77 -15.28 0.33
CA GLY A 320 -7.91 -16.19 -0.82
C GLY A 320 -9.32 -16.24 -1.41
N MET A 321 -10.24 -15.40 -0.94
CA MET A 321 -11.66 -15.35 -1.33
C MET A 321 -12.07 -13.92 -1.62
N THR A 322 -13.20 -13.73 -2.33
CA THR A 322 -13.79 -12.41 -2.45
C THR A 322 -14.43 -11.97 -1.13
N PRO A 323 -14.41 -10.68 -0.77
CA PRO A 323 -15.07 -10.19 0.44
C PRO A 323 -16.56 -10.53 0.48
N ALA A 324 -17.24 -10.45 -0.67
CA ALA A 324 -18.65 -10.79 -0.78
C ALA A 324 -18.94 -12.27 -0.46
N GLU A 325 -18.18 -13.18 -1.08
CA GLU A 325 -18.32 -14.63 -0.86
C GLU A 325 -18.01 -15.00 0.59
N ARG A 326 -16.90 -14.49 1.15
CA ARG A 326 -16.51 -14.77 2.52
C ARG A 326 -17.55 -14.28 3.53
N TYR A 327 -18.13 -13.09 3.28
CA TYR A 327 -19.21 -12.57 4.11
C TYR A 327 -20.45 -13.47 4.03
N GLN A 328 -20.89 -13.86 2.84
CA GLN A 328 -22.09 -14.68 2.63
C GLN A 328 -21.99 -16.05 3.33
N ARG A 329 -20.82 -16.68 3.32
CA ARG A 329 -20.58 -17.97 3.97
C ARG A 329 -20.85 -17.93 5.49
N GLY A 330 -20.62 -16.81 6.15
CA GLY A 330 -20.78 -16.65 7.59
C GLY A 330 -22.04 -15.90 8.03
N ALA A 331 -22.68 -15.14 7.14
CA ALA A 331 -23.73 -14.19 7.49
C ALA A 331 -24.98 -14.85 8.12
N HIS A 332 -25.37 -16.02 7.63
CA HIS A 332 -26.53 -16.76 8.11
C HIS A 332 -26.37 -17.28 9.55
N LEU A 333 -25.14 -17.40 10.05
CA LEU A 333 -24.85 -17.93 11.39
C LEU A 333 -24.91 -16.87 12.48
N VAL A 334 -24.60 -15.60 12.16
CA VAL A 334 -24.29 -14.58 13.19
C VAL A 334 -24.90 -13.21 12.93
N THR A 335 -25.65 -13.02 11.83
CA THR A 335 -26.25 -11.72 11.56
C THR A 335 -27.43 -11.43 12.49
N ARG A 336 -27.31 -10.40 13.32
CA ARG A 336 -28.40 -9.88 14.15
C ARG A 336 -29.24 -8.92 13.32
N PRO A 337 -30.57 -9.22 13.09
CA PRO A 337 -31.43 -8.35 12.30
C PRO A 337 -31.69 -7.01 13.01
N TRP A 338 -31.79 -5.95 12.25
CA TRP A 338 -31.96 -4.56 12.72
C TRP A 338 -33.42 -4.18 13.06
N ILE A 339 -34.34 -5.09 13.05
CA ILE A 339 -35.80 -4.87 13.14
C ILE A 339 -36.24 -3.98 14.32
N LEU A 340 -35.39 -3.72 15.32
CA LEU A 340 -35.69 -2.92 16.51
C LEU A 340 -35.29 -1.46 16.46
N ILE A 341 -34.84 -0.91 15.31
CA ILE A 341 -34.19 0.44 15.26
C ILE A 341 -35.14 1.56 14.83
N TRP A 342 -36.42 1.31 14.70
CA TRP A 342 -37.39 2.32 14.23
C TRP A 342 -37.55 3.54 15.14
N THR A 343 -37.05 3.52 16.36
CA THR A 343 -37.15 4.62 17.31
C THR A 343 -35.99 5.65 17.25
N TRP A 344 -34.99 5.42 16.43
CA TRP A 344 -33.82 6.30 16.39
C TRP A 344 -34.04 7.66 15.67
N THR A 345 -34.97 7.72 14.73
CA THR A 345 -35.23 8.94 13.96
C THR A 345 -36.16 9.94 14.64
N SER A 346 -36.86 9.56 15.71
CA SER A 346 -37.83 10.42 16.40
C SER A 346 -37.30 11.15 17.62
N SER A 347 -36.09 10.82 18.10
CA SER A 347 -35.54 11.43 19.32
C SER A 347 -34.52 12.55 19.09
N SER A 348 -34.23 12.94 17.84
CA SER A 348 -33.25 14.00 17.54
C SER A 348 -33.85 15.42 17.41
N THR A 349 -35.15 15.59 17.66
CA THR A 349 -35.82 16.91 17.45
C THR A 349 -36.73 17.33 18.59
N THR A 350 -36.40 17.06 19.85
CA THR A 350 -37.05 17.80 20.94
C THR A 350 -36.02 18.13 22.03
N LYS A 351 -35.42 19.32 21.92
CA LYS A 351 -35.00 20.05 23.11
C LYS A 351 -36.28 20.35 23.88
N SER A 352 -36.54 19.62 24.95
CA SER A 352 -37.51 20.02 25.94
C SER A 352 -37.02 21.31 26.60
N PRO A 353 -37.86 22.35 26.75
CA PRO A 353 -37.53 23.51 27.56
C PRO A 353 -37.34 23.05 29.03
N GLY A 354 -36.23 23.44 29.61
CA GLY A 354 -35.91 23.17 30.99
C GLY A 354 -37.02 23.67 31.94
N PRO A 355 -37.28 23.00 33.06
CA PRO A 355 -38.28 23.50 34.03
C PRO A 355 -37.78 24.81 34.66
N SER A 356 -38.67 25.79 34.67
CA SER A 356 -38.48 27.08 35.33
C SER A 356 -38.25 26.88 36.82
N ALA A 357 -37.31 27.64 37.36
CA ALA A 357 -37.03 27.71 38.78
C ALA A 357 -38.30 28.07 39.60
N ALA A 358 -38.77 27.10 40.37
CA ALA A 358 -39.69 27.36 41.47
C ALA A 358 -38.89 27.38 42.77
N THR A 359 -38.91 28.56 43.39
CA THR A 359 -38.41 28.88 44.71
C THR A 359 -38.96 27.92 45.77
N ALA A 360 -38.09 27.28 46.53
CA ALA A 360 -38.41 26.58 47.77
C ALA A 360 -37.76 27.30 48.95
N PRO A 361 -38.44 27.39 50.09
CA PRO A 361 -38.06 28.23 51.21
C PRO A 361 -36.98 27.60 52.12
N CYS A 362 -36.24 28.55 52.73
CA CYS A 362 -35.30 28.36 53.83
C CYS A 362 -35.83 27.47 54.97
N ALA A 363 -35.09 26.51 55.41
CA ALA A 363 -35.22 25.95 56.76
C ALA A 363 -33.84 25.90 57.43
N SER A 364 -33.77 26.52 58.59
CA SER A 364 -32.68 26.82 59.47
C SER A 364 -32.05 25.57 60.18
N PRO A 365 -30.87 25.75 60.76
CA PRO A 365 -30.06 24.63 61.24
C PRO A 365 -30.46 24.16 62.65
N ILE A 366 -30.39 22.89 62.90
CA ILE A 366 -30.42 22.32 64.26
C ILE A 366 -29.00 21.89 64.64
N THR A 367 -28.50 22.60 65.65
CA THR A 367 -27.37 22.24 66.49
C THR A 367 -27.66 21.06 67.39
N SER A 368 -26.73 20.21 67.67
CA SER A 368 -26.31 19.71 69.01
C SER A 368 -25.54 18.38 68.83
N THR A 369 -24.41 18.36 69.33
CA THR A 369 -23.76 18.12 70.64
C THR A 369 -23.12 16.75 70.69
N LYS A 370 -21.89 16.83 71.07
CA LYS A 370 -20.92 15.86 71.57
C LYS A 370 -21.47 14.76 72.53
N SER A 371 -20.78 13.66 72.52
CA SER A 371 -20.18 12.91 73.63
C SER A 371 -20.11 11.44 73.23
N ILE A 372 -19.10 10.69 73.36
CA ILE A 372 -17.88 10.41 74.14
C ILE A 372 -17.00 9.60 73.26
#